data_b03ce3916b8727761a3a3e942236aa65
#
_entry.id   b03ce3916b8727761a3a3e942236aa65
#
_cell.length_a   1.000
_cell.length_b   1.000
_cell.length_c   1.000
_cell.angle_alpha   90.00
_cell.angle_beta   90.00
_cell.angle_gamma   90.00
#
_symmetry.space_group_name_H-M   'P 1'
#
loop_
_entity.id
_entity.type
_entity.pdbx_description
1 polymer ?
#
loop_
_entity_poly.entity_id
_entity_poly.type
_entity_poly.pdbx_seq_one_letter_code
_entity_poly.pdbx_strand_id
1 'polypeptide(L)'
;MLQVVKVAASSRSAGKTMAEATKDEKGASRWFCTEPLPAEMAGLKVEDSATMTTDGVRLVFSAVEADVARELEPRCAAHVPVISTASAFRYEPDVPIFLPGVNWDHAGLIEVQRKKRGWKGFITPGPNCTTVGLAMTLRPLEIAFGIERVLMTSMQALSGAGRSPGVTAMDILDNIIPYIPKEEEKVESETCKILGKLVGDSIVPASMSVSCTCTRVNVLEGHTESVFVQLKRPARLDDVKAVWREFGADLAGMGLPSAPKHLITIREDPYRPQVRLDRDEEGGMSTVVGRLREDPALPNGLKYILVSHNTRMGAAKGAILVSEYLIKKGTIA
;
A
#
# COMPACT_ATOMS: atom_id res chain seq x y z
N MET A 1 1.88 17.45 -12.83
CA MET A 1 3.03 17.03 -11.97
C MET A 1 2.78 17.60 -10.59
N LEU A 2 3.03 16.82 -9.53
CA LEU A 2 2.90 17.28 -8.15
C LEU A 2 4.17 18.02 -7.73
N GLN A 3 4.02 19.12 -7.00
CA GLN A 3 5.12 19.88 -6.41
C GLN A 3 4.93 19.96 -4.90
N VAL A 4 5.97 19.70 -4.13
CA VAL A 4 5.96 19.88 -2.68
C VAL A 4 6.10 21.38 -2.38
N VAL A 5 5.09 21.94 -1.74
CA VAL A 5 5.06 23.38 -1.38
C VAL A 5 5.17 23.63 0.12
N LYS A 6 4.80 22.61 0.93
CA LYS A 6 4.89 22.66 2.40
C LYS A 6 5.35 21.32 2.94
N VAL A 7 6.03 21.34 4.05
CA VAL A 7 6.38 20.16 4.85
C VAL A 7 6.02 20.44 6.31
N ALA A 8 5.47 19.45 6.99
CA ALA A 8 5.10 19.56 8.39
C ALA A 8 5.57 18.34 9.17
N ALA A 9 5.94 18.54 10.41
CA ALA A 9 6.36 17.49 11.33
C ALA A 9 6.02 17.88 12.77
N SER A 10 6.48 17.10 13.75
CA SER A 10 6.30 17.44 15.16
C SER A 10 7.02 18.76 15.53
N SER A 11 6.60 19.38 16.64
CA SER A 11 7.19 20.62 17.17
C SER A 11 8.71 20.59 17.32
N ARG A 12 9.33 19.40 17.47
CA ARG A 12 10.80 19.23 17.52
C ARG A 12 11.53 19.71 16.27
N SER A 13 10.88 19.62 15.12
CA SER A 13 11.44 20.01 13.82
C SER A 13 10.88 21.33 13.30
N ALA A 14 9.81 21.85 13.90
CA ALA A 14 9.16 23.08 13.48
C ALA A 14 10.13 24.29 13.49
N GLY A 15 10.02 25.13 12.45
CA GLY A 15 10.87 26.30 12.26
C GLY A 15 12.23 26.04 11.60
N LYS A 16 12.71 24.80 11.56
CA LYS A 16 13.93 24.40 10.85
C LYS A 16 13.65 24.26 9.35
N THR A 17 14.67 24.40 8.52
CA THR A 17 14.59 23.93 7.14
C THR A 17 14.57 22.40 7.11
N MET A 18 14.06 21.82 6.01
CA MET A 18 14.06 20.36 5.83
C MET A 18 15.50 19.79 5.93
N ALA A 19 16.49 20.50 5.36
CA ALA A 19 17.91 20.11 5.46
C ALA A 19 18.41 20.11 6.91
N GLU A 20 18.00 21.07 7.74
CA GLU A 20 18.34 21.13 9.16
C GLU A 20 17.60 20.08 9.98
N ALA A 21 16.31 19.85 9.67
CA ALA A 21 15.48 18.84 10.36
C ALA A 21 15.97 17.40 10.15
N THR A 22 16.74 17.16 9.07
CA THR A 22 17.37 15.86 8.79
C THR A 22 18.77 15.70 9.40
N LYS A 23 19.20 16.61 10.27
CA LYS A 23 20.45 16.52 11.02
C LYS A 23 20.19 16.24 12.51
N ASP A 24 21.17 15.63 13.14
CA ASP A 24 21.18 15.52 14.61
C ASP A 24 21.70 16.82 15.26
N GLU A 25 21.74 16.84 16.60
CA GLU A 25 22.19 17.99 17.39
C GLU A 25 23.67 18.39 17.13
N LYS A 26 24.47 17.47 16.61
CA LYS A 26 25.88 17.67 16.24
C LYS A 26 26.07 18.07 14.77
N GLY A 27 24.94 18.19 14.01
CA GLY A 27 24.96 18.54 12.60
C GLY A 27 25.22 17.37 11.65
N ALA A 28 25.33 16.13 12.16
CA ALA A 28 25.48 14.95 11.32
C ALA A 28 24.17 14.59 10.62
N SER A 29 24.27 14.19 9.36
CA SER A 29 23.08 13.81 8.57
C SER A 29 22.41 12.56 9.12
N ARG A 30 21.09 12.64 9.28
CA ARG A 30 20.18 11.52 9.55
C ARG A 30 19.34 11.15 8.33
N TRP A 31 19.66 11.69 7.17
CA TRP A 31 19.09 11.30 5.89
C TRP A 31 19.80 10.03 5.41
N PHE A 32 19.12 8.91 5.51
CA PHE A 32 19.69 7.60 5.20
C PHE A 32 19.04 6.96 3.97
N CYS A 33 18.34 7.76 3.17
CA CYS A 33 17.84 7.31 1.87
C CYS A 33 19.01 7.19 0.89
N THR A 34 18.91 6.28 -0.04
CA THR A 34 19.89 6.11 -1.13
C THR A 34 19.96 7.37 -2.00
N GLU A 35 18.79 7.94 -2.29
CA GLU A 35 18.66 9.19 -3.02
C GLU A 35 18.97 10.38 -2.10
N PRO A 36 19.67 11.41 -2.58
CA PRO A 36 19.91 12.63 -1.80
C PRO A 36 18.58 13.36 -1.51
N LEU A 37 18.58 14.19 -0.47
CA LEU A 37 17.45 15.10 -0.22
C LEU A 37 17.29 16.03 -1.43
N PRO A 38 16.09 16.08 -2.09
CA PRO A 38 15.88 16.94 -3.25
C PRO A 38 16.16 18.41 -2.94
N ALA A 39 16.88 19.07 -3.82
CA ALA A 39 17.32 20.46 -3.61
C ALA A 39 16.13 21.43 -3.40
N GLU A 40 15.04 21.22 -4.13
CA GLU A 40 13.82 21.99 -4.01
C GLU A 40 13.10 21.81 -2.66
N MET A 41 13.33 20.71 -1.97
CA MET A 41 12.77 20.45 -0.64
C MET A 41 13.69 20.93 0.49
N ALA A 42 14.98 20.95 0.25
CA ALA A 42 16.00 21.21 1.30
C ALA A 42 15.79 22.55 2.04
N GLY A 43 15.33 23.58 1.31
CA GLY A 43 15.08 24.92 1.84
C GLY A 43 13.69 25.14 2.44
N LEU A 44 12.74 24.20 2.29
CA LEU A 44 11.40 24.34 2.84
C LEU A 44 11.46 24.37 4.37
N LYS A 45 10.78 25.36 4.97
CA LYS A 45 10.61 25.40 6.43
C LYS A 45 9.59 24.35 6.86
N VAL A 46 9.93 23.59 7.88
CA VAL A 46 9.06 22.60 8.50
C VAL A 46 8.05 23.34 9.39
N GLU A 47 6.78 23.20 9.10
CA GLU A 47 5.69 23.69 9.95
C GLU A 47 5.40 22.67 11.09
N ASP A 48 4.81 23.17 12.19
CA ASP A 48 4.30 22.28 13.24
C ASP A 48 3.00 21.63 12.75
N SER A 49 2.96 20.31 12.70
CA SER A 49 1.78 19.56 12.26
C SER A 49 0.54 19.84 13.13
N ALA A 50 0.72 20.23 14.39
CA ALA A 50 -0.38 20.56 15.30
C ALA A 50 -1.09 21.87 14.90
N THR A 51 -0.39 22.83 14.27
CA THR A 51 -0.90 24.16 13.96
C THR A 51 -0.88 24.50 12.47
N MET A 52 -0.32 23.65 11.62
CA MET A 52 -0.23 23.87 10.17
C MET A 52 -1.59 24.17 9.53
N THR A 53 -1.61 25.01 8.51
CA THR A 53 -2.77 25.26 7.66
C THR A 53 -2.59 24.66 6.27
N THR A 54 -3.70 24.43 5.58
CA THR A 54 -3.70 23.92 4.20
C THR A 54 -3.76 25.01 3.14
N ASP A 55 -3.52 26.28 3.52
CA ASP A 55 -3.52 27.40 2.59
C ASP A 55 -2.45 27.23 1.51
N GLY A 56 -2.88 27.38 0.24
CA GLY A 56 -2.01 27.14 -0.91
C GLY A 56 -1.67 25.68 -1.20
N VAL A 57 -2.27 24.72 -0.45
CA VAL A 57 -2.10 23.29 -0.65
C VAL A 57 -3.33 22.71 -1.34
N ARG A 58 -3.13 21.85 -2.33
CA ARG A 58 -4.22 21.16 -3.07
C ARG A 58 -4.41 19.73 -2.66
N LEU A 59 -3.40 19.14 -2.03
CA LEU A 59 -3.35 17.73 -1.61
C LEU A 59 -2.36 17.57 -0.46
N VAL A 60 -2.70 16.78 0.53
CA VAL A 60 -1.81 16.39 1.63
C VAL A 60 -1.44 14.92 1.50
N PHE A 61 -0.15 14.59 1.54
CA PHE A 61 0.34 13.25 1.81
C PHE A 61 0.64 13.13 3.31
N SER A 62 -0.04 12.22 3.98
CA SER A 62 0.13 11.96 5.42
C SER A 62 0.90 10.65 5.63
N ALA A 63 2.02 10.76 6.35
CA ALA A 63 2.89 9.65 6.71
C ALA A 63 3.26 9.71 8.20
N VAL A 64 2.26 9.98 9.04
CA VAL A 64 2.41 10.09 10.49
C VAL A 64 1.87 8.83 11.17
N GLU A 65 2.20 8.67 12.45
CA GLU A 65 1.66 7.58 13.27
C GLU A 65 0.12 7.68 13.39
N ALA A 66 -0.54 6.53 13.59
CA ALA A 66 -2.00 6.44 13.55
C ALA A 66 -2.70 7.37 14.55
N ASP A 67 -2.14 7.57 15.74
CA ASP A 67 -2.71 8.45 16.76
C ASP A 67 -2.66 9.92 16.31
N VAL A 68 -1.53 10.34 15.74
CA VAL A 68 -1.39 11.69 15.18
C VAL A 68 -2.31 11.87 13.97
N ALA A 69 -2.45 10.85 13.13
CA ALA A 69 -3.33 10.88 11.96
C ALA A 69 -4.79 11.12 12.34
N ARG A 70 -5.27 10.53 13.46
CA ARG A 70 -6.65 10.71 13.93
C ARG A 70 -7.03 12.17 14.20
N GLU A 71 -6.07 12.99 14.61
CA GLU A 71 -6.28 14.41 14.88
C GLU A 71 -5.97 15.30 13.66
N LEU A 72 -4.86 15.01 12.98
CA LEU A 72 -4.35 15.83 11.89
C LEU A 72 -5.17 15.69 10.60
N GLU A 73 -5.44 14.46 10.19
CA GLU A 73 -6.03 14.19 8.87
C GLU A 73 -7.44 14.76 8.71
N PRO A 74 -8.37 14.69 9.70
CA PRO A 74 -9.68 15.34 9.61
C PRO A 74 -9.59 16.86 9.46
N ARG A 75 -8.64 17.51 10.13
CA ARG A 75 -8.42 18.97 10.00
C ARG A 75 -8.00 19.33 8.58
N CYS A 76 -7.10 18.56 7.98
CA CYS A 76 -6.71 18.75 6.59
C CYS A 76 -7.87 18.43 5.63
N ALA A 77 -8.55 17.30 5.85
CA ALA A 77 -9.64 16.82 4.99
C ALA A 77 -10.86 17.74 4.98
N ALA A 78 -11.07 18.53 6.02
CA ALA A 78 -12.09 19.61 6.00
C ALA A 78 -11.90 20.57 4.81
N HIS A 79 -10.68 20.74 4.32
CA HIS A 79 -10.33 21.71 3.29
C HIS A 79 -9.80 21.08 1.99
N VAL A 80 -8.93 20.05 2.08
CA VAL A 80 -8.23 19.46 0.94
C VAL A 80 -8.18 17.93 1.05
N PRO A 81 -8.02 17.19 -0.07
CA PRO A 81 -7.80 15.74 -0.04
C PRO A 81 -6.56 15.34 0.78
N VAL A 82 -6.67 14.23 1.49
CA VAL A 82 -5.57 13.59 2.24
C VAL A 82 -5.37 12.17 1.74
N ILE A 83 -4.20 11.89 1.18
CA ILE A 83 -3.74 10.54 0.88
C ILE A 83 -2.82 10.11 2.01
N SER A 84 -3.22 9.06 2.73
CA SER A 84 -2.56 8.64 3.97
C SER A 84 -1.86 7.29 3.83
N THR A 85 -0.75 7.10 4.53
CA THR A 85 -0.14 5.78 4.75
C THR A 85 -0.47 5.22 6.13
N ALA A 86 -1.09 6.03 7.01
CA ALA A 86 -1.51 5.61 8.34
C ALA A 86 -2.73 4.68 8.30
N SER A 87 -2.83 3.81 9.30
CA SER A 87 -3.96 2.88 9.41
C SER A 87 -5.21 3.46 10.08
N ALA A 88 -5.15 4.71 10.57
CA ALA A 88 -6.14 5.33 11.43
C ALA A 88 -7.59 5.27 10.91
N PHE A 89 -7.78 5.41 9.61
CA PHE A 89 -9.10 5.50 8.97
C PHE A 89 -9.45 4.31 8.08
N ARG A 90 -8.61 3.27 8.00
CA ARG A 90 -8.83 2.12 7.10
C ARG A 90 -10.14 1.38 7.34
N TYR A 91 -10.61 1.37 8.58
CA TYR A 91 -11.79 0.59 8.98
C TYR A 91 -13.08 1.42 9.05
N GLU A 92 -13.00 2.72 8.79
CA GLU A 92 -14.18 3.56 8.71
C GLU A 92 -15.05 3.16 7.49
N PRO A 93 -16.40 3.08 7.65
CA PRO A 93 -17.27 2.58 6.60
C PRO A 93 -17.35 3.51 5.37
N ASP A 94 -17.16 4.82 5.56
CA ASP A 94 -17.19 5.85 4.53
C ASP A 94 -15.80 6.18 3.95
N VAL A 95 -14.76 5.42 4.31
CA VAL A 95 -13.39 5.65 3.86
C VAL A 95 -12.94 4.53 2.92
N PRO A 96 -12.64 4.83 1.64
CA PRO A 96 -12.10 3.85 0.72
C PRO A 96 -10.62 3.58 1.04
N ILE A 97 -10.21 2.31 0.97
CA ILE A 97 -8.80 1.92 0.91
C ILE A 97 -8.47 1.68 -0.56
N PHE A 98 -7.72 2.57 -1.19
CA PHE A 98 -7.37 2.39 -2.60
C PHE A 98 -6.12 1.54 -2.80
N LEU A 99 -6.25 0.57 -3.70
CA LEU A 99 -5.13 -0.14 -4.28
C LEU A 99 -5.14 0.07 -5.80
N PRO A 100 -4.10 0.67 -6.37
CA PRO A 100 -4.02 0.98 -7.79
C PRO A 100 -4.33 -0.21 -8.70
N GLY A 101 -5.28 -0.02 -9.63
CA GLY A 101 -5.73 -1.03 -10.58
C GLY A 101 -6.67 -2.11 -10.01
N VAL A 102 -6.92 -2.12 -8.69
CA VAL A 102 -7.72 -3.19 -8.04
C VAL A 102 -9.16 -2.78 -7.78
N ASN A 103 -9.39 -1.60 -7.20
CA ASN A 103 -10.71 -1.23 -6.68
C ASN A 103 -11.07 0.24 -6.89
N TRP A 104 -10.87 0.74 -8.10
CA TRP A 104 -11.20 2.12 -8.46
C TRP A 104 -12.67 2.50 -8.29
N ASP A 105 -13.58 1.51 -8.36
CA ASP A 105 -15.00 1.67 -8.11
C ASP A 105 -15.29 2.16 -6.68
N HIS A 106 -14.42 1.88 -5.71
CA HIS A 106 -14.53 2.40 -4.35
C HIS A 106 -14.40 3.93 -4.25
N ALA A 107 -13.95 4.62 -5.31
CA ALA A 107 -13.91 6.09 -5.36
C ALA A 107 -15.29 6.74 -5.13
N GLY A 108 -16.38 6.01 -5.38
CA GLY A 108 -17.73 6.48 -5.05
C GLY A 108 -17.94 6.82 -3.58
N LEU A 109 -17.17 6.21 -2.65
CA LEU A 109 -17.21 6.58 -1.23
C LEU A 109 -16.68 7.97 -0.92
N ILE A 110 -15.88 8.57 -1.80
CA ILE A 110 -15.35 9.93 -1.58
C ILE A 110 -16.49 10.94 -1.44
N GLU A 111 -17.50 10.89 -2.30
CA GLU A 111 -18.64 11.79 -2.22
C GLU A 111 -19.53 11.49 -1.00
N VAL A 112 -19.68 10.23 -0.63
CA VAL A 112 -20.35 9.83 0.60
C VAL A 112 -19.65 10.41 1.83
N GLN A 113 -18.33 10.30 1.86
CA GLN A 113 -17.49 10.81 2.96
C GLN A 113 -17.60 12.34 3.05
N ARG A 114 -17.46 13.06 1.91
CA ARG A 114 -17.62 14.53 1.85
C ARG A 114 -18.96 14.98 2.44
N LYS A 115 -20.05 14.38 1.96
CA LYS A 115 -21.40 14.70 2.41
C LYS A 115 -21.60 14.38 3.89
N LYS A 116 -21.18 13.19 4.33
CA LYS A 116 -21.40 12.73 5.71
C LYS A 116 -20.59 13.53 6.74
N ARG A 117 -19.36 13.91 6.39
CA ARG A 117 -18.44 14.61 7.30
C ARG A 117 -18.43 16.13 7.12
N GLY A 118 -19.12 16.66 6.10
CA GLY A 118 -19.13 18.10 5.79
C GLY A 118 -17.78 18.63 5.30
N TRP A 119 -16.95 17.78 4.66
CA TRP A 119 -15.61 18.13 4.20
C TRP A 119 -15.60 18.53 2.73
N LYS A 120 -14.69 19.48 2.38
CA LYS A 120 -14.37 19.77 0.97
C LYS A 120 -13.41 18.75 0.37
N GLY A 121 -12.48 18.29 1.19
CA GLY A 121 -11.55 17.20 0.85
C GLY A 121 -12.10 15.83 1.22
N PHE A 122 -11.21 14.90 1.43
CA PHE A 122 -11.49 13.53 1.87
C PHE A 122 -10.22 12.89 2.43
N ILE A 123 -10.36 11.75 3.10
CA ILE A 123 -9.24 10.89 3.50
C ILE A 123 -9.33 9.59 2.71
N THR A 124 -8.22 9.16 2.12
CA THR A 124 -8.07 7.81 1.60
C THR A 124 -6.71 7.24 2.01
N PRO A 125 -6.70 6.26 2.91
CA PRO A 125 -5.49 5.55 3.28
C PRO A 125 -5.12 4.51 2.22
N GLY A 126 -3.83 4.31 2.02
CA GLY A 126 -3.32 3.11 1.36
C GLY A 126 -3.52 1.87 2.23
N PRO A 127 -3.54 0.66 1.65
CA PRO A 127 -3.64 -0.59 2.40
C PRO A 127 -2.39 -0.88 3.23
N ASN A 128 -2.48 -1.89 4.09
CA ASN A 128 -1.31 -2.52 4.68
C ASN A 128 -0.37 -3.06 3.59
N CYS A 129 0.93 -2.94 3.79
CA CYS A 129 1.92 -3.25 2.75
C CYS A 129 1.95 -4.74 2.32
N THR A 130 1.59 -5.65 3.23
CA THR A 130 1.41 -7.08 2.92
C THR A 130 0.13 -7.29 2.11
N THR A 131 -0.97 -6.65 2.52
CA THR A 131 -2.26 -6.72 1.79
C THR A 131 -2.13 -6.31 0.32
N VAL A 132 -1.19 -5.41 -0.02
CA VAL A 132 -0.98 -4.94 -1.40
C VAL A 132 -0.66 -6.08 -2.35
N GLY A 133 0.37 -6.89 -2.06
CA GLY A 133 0.78 -8.02 -2.90
C GLY A 133 -0.33 -9.07 -3.00
N LEU A 134 -0.93 -9.39 -1.86
CA LEU A 134 -2.00 -10.37 -1.78
C LEU A 134 -3.22 -9.95 -2.61
N ALA A 135 -3.81 -8.79 -2.32
CA ALA A 135 -5.01 -8.31 -3.00
C ALA A 135 -4.80 -8.07 -4.50
N MET A 136 -3.59 -7.62 -4.90
CA MET A 136 -3.21 -7.44 -6.30
C MET A 136 -3.33 -8.75 -7.09
N THR A 137 -2.84 -9.86 -6.53
CA THR A 137 -2.87 -11.16 -7.21
C THR A 137 -4.22 -11.86 -7.10
N LEU A 138 -4.98 -11.61 -6.04
CA LEU A 138 -6.29 -12.20 -5.83
C LEU A 138 -7.40 -11.56 -6.68
N ARG A 139 -7.36 -10.25 -6.94
CA ARG A 139 -8.43 -9.55 -7.67
C ARG A 139 -8.77 -10.18 -9.03
N PRO A 140 -7.82 -10.43 -9.93
CA PRO A 140 -8.12 -11.08 -11.21
C PRO A 140 -8.65 -12.50 -11.05
N LEU A 141 -8.21 -13.24 -10.02
CA LEU A 141 -8.72 -14.58 -9.73
C LEU A 141 -10.18 -14.53 -9.22
N GLU A 142 -10.49 -13.56 -8.33
CA GLU A 142 -11.84 -13.37 -7.83
C GLU A 142 -12.82 -13.03 -8.95
N ILE A 143 -12.43 -12.15 -9.87
CA ILE A 143 -13.26 -11.78 -11.04
C ILE A 143 -13.49 -12.98 -11.96
N ALA A 144 -12.40 -13.70 -12.29
CA ALA A 144 -12.45 -14.76 -13.30
C ALA A 144 -13.04 -16.07 -12.78
N PHE A 145 -12.72 -16.47 -11.55
CA PHE A 145 -13.03 -17.83 -11.04
C PHE A 145 -13.82 -17.83 -9.74
N GLY A 146 -13.87 -16.68 -9.01
CA GLY A 146 -14.36 -16.60 -7.65
C GLY A 146 -13.42 -17.28 -6.66
N ILE A 147 -13.31 -16.73 -5.45
CA ILE A 147 -12.47 -17.27 -4.38
C ILE A 147 -13.34 -17.72 -3.21
N GLU A 148 -13.10 -18.93 -2.70
CA GLU A 148 -13.73 -19.49 -1.52
C GLU A 148 -12.91 -19.19 -0.27
N ARG A 149 -11.59 -19.50 -0.31
CA ARG A 149 -10.68 -19.23 0.80
C ARG A 149 -9.26 -18.98 0.34
N VAL A 150 -8.53 -18.29 1.21
CA VAL A 150 -7.12 -17.96 1.04
C VAL A 150 -6.38 -18.30 2.32
N LEU A 151 -5.27 -19.04 2.20
CA LEU A 151 -4.30 -19.24 3.27
C LEU A 151 -2.99 -18.59 2.83
N MET A 152 -2.40 -17.76 3.67
CA MET A 152 -1.20 -17.04 3.31
C MET A 152 -0.20 -17.01 4.46
N THR A 153 1.07 -17.22 4.15
CA THR A 153 2.18 -16.93 5.07
C THR A 153 3.06 -15.86 4.48
N SER A 154 3.28 -14.77 5.21
CA SER A 154 4.18 -13.70 4.78
C SER A 154 5.53 -13.77 5.48
N MET A 155 6.56 -13.50 4.69
CA MET A 155 7.94 -13.28 5.13
C MET A 155 8.23 -11.78 4.90
N GLN A 156 7.99 -10.98 5.94
CA GLN A 156 8.03 -9.52 5.83
C GLN A 156 9.40 -8.93 6.10
N ALA A 157 9.79 -8.00 5.25
CA ALA A 157 11.05 -7.28 5.34
C ALA A 157 11.12 -6.33 6.57
N LEU A 158 12.34 -6.03 7.01
CA LEU A 158 12.64 -5.15 8.14
C LEU A 158 12.08 -3.74 7.97
N SER A 159 12.13 -3.19 6.75
CA SER A 159 11.60 -1.85 6.45
C SER A 159 10.10 -1.71 6.76
N GLY A 160 9.33 -2.80 6.79
CA GLY A 160 7.93 -2.80 7.20
C GLY A 160 7.69 -2.44 8.67
N ALA A 161 8.69 -2.63 9.54
CA ALA A 161 8.64 -2.23 10.94
C ALA A 161 8.96 -0.72 11.14
N GLY A 162 9.28 -0.01 10.06
CA GLY A 162 9.81 1.35 10.17
C GLY A 162 11.24 1.37 10.71
N ARG A 163 11.76 2.57 10.88
CA ARG A 163 13.12 2.77 11.33
C ARG A 163 13.26 2.97 12.83
N SER A 164 12.24 3.56 13.45
CA SER A 164 12.24 3.83 14.88
C SER A 164 10.84 3.55 15.46
N PRO A 165 10.71 2.64 16.40
CA PRO A 165 11.76 1.83 17.02
C PRO A 165 12.37 0.77 16.09
N GLY A 166 11.70 0.32 15.01
CA GLY A 166 12.19 -0.69 14.10
C GLY A 166 12.32 -2.08 14.74
N VAL A 167 13.22 -2.89 14.19
CA VAL A 167 13.61 -4.20 14.75
C VAL A 167 15.09 -4.15 15.12
N THR A 168 15.41 -4.58 16.33
CA THR A 168 16.79 -4.66 16.79
C THR A 168 17.56 -5.71 15.99
N ALA A 169 18.77 -5.39 15.54
CA ALA A 169 19.56 -6.30 14.70
C ALA A 169 19.79 -7.66 15.39
N MET A 170 20.02 -7.67 16.70
CA MET A 170 20.23 -8.89 17.47
C MET A 170 18.98 -9.78 17.56
N ASP A 171 17.79 -9.23 17.38
CA ASP A 171 16.54 -9.98 17.43
C ASP A 171 16.24 -10.72 16.13
N ILE A 172 16.80 -10.24 15.00
CA ILE A 172 16.45 -10.74 13.67
C ILE A 172 17.61 -11.42 12.93
N LEU A 173 18.86 -11.16 13.29
CA LEU A 173 20.01 -11.87 12.71
C LEU A 173 19.94 -13.34 13.10
N ASP A 174 20.08 -14.22 12.11
CA ASP A 174 19.98 -15.69 12.29
C ASP A 174 18.64 -16.13 12.91
N ASN A 175 17.55 -15.36 12.65
CA ASN A 175 16.24 -15.58 13.27
C ASN A 175 15.08 -15.24 12.36
N ILE A 176 13.90 -15.81 12.68
CA ILE A 176 12.59 -15.44 12.13
C ILE A 176 11.67 -15.13 13.31
N ILE A 177 11.11 -13.92 13.35
CA ILE A 177 10.12 -13.55 14.36
C ILE A 177 8.74 -14.00 13.86
N PRO A 178 8.05 -14.93 14.55
CA PRO A 178 6.83 -15.58 14.05
C PRO A 178 5.56 -14.74 14.23
N TYR A 179 5.67 -13.50 14.74
CA TYR A 179 4.53 -12.64 15.06
C TYR A 179 4.84 -11.18 14.81
N ILE A 180 3.90 -10.50 14.16
CA ILE A 180 3.88 -9.04 14.00
C ILE A 180 2.54 -8.55 14.58
N PRO A 181 2.55 -7.69 15.62
CA PRO A 181 1.33 -7.29 16.34
C PRO A 181 0.24 -6.75 15.41
N LYS A 182 -0.95 -7.35 15.47
CA LYS A 182 -2.16 -6.94 14.72
C LYS A 182 -2.00 -7.00 13.18
N GLU A 183 -0.98 -7.67 12.67
CA GLU A 183 -0.73 -7.68 11.23
C GLU A 183 -1.68 -8.63 10.50
N GLU A 184 -1.94 -9.79 11.08
CA GLU A 184 -2.81 -10.83 10.53
C GLU A 184 -4.24 -10.32 10.39
N GLU A 185 -4.79 -9.71 11.44
CA GLU A 185 -6.14 -9.14 11.44
C GLU A 185 -6.29 -8.02 10.40
N LYS A 186 -5.23 -7.21 10.20
CA LYS A 186 -5.23 -6.17 9.15
C LYS A 186 -5.29 -6.80 7.77
N VAL A 187 -4.42 -7.77 7.47
CA VAL A 187 -4.37 -8.40 6.15
C VAL A 187 -5.69 -9.08 5.83
N GLU A 188 -6.26 -9.84 6.78
CA GLU A 188 -7.53 -10.53 6.61
C GLU A 188 -8.69 -9.56 6.32
N SER A 189 -8.85 -8.54 7.16
CA SER A 189 -9.96 -7.58 7.02
C SER A 189 -9.80 -6.64 5.84
N GLU A 190 -8.59 -6.12 5.60
CA GLU A 190 -8.34 -5.21 4.49
C GLU A 190 -8.45 -5.91 3.13
N THR A 191 -8.01 -7.17 3.01
CA THR A 191 -8.17 -7.97 1.79
C THR A 191 -9.66 -8.10 1.43
N CYS A 192 -10.50 -8.48 2.39
CA CYS A 192 -11.94 -8.59 2.17
C CYS A 192 -12.58 -7.25 1.81
N LYS A 193 -12.18 -6.14 2.45
CA LYS A 193 -12.68 -4.80 2.14
C LYS A 193 -12.26 -4.35 0.74
N ILE A 194 -10.98 -4.49 0.37
CA ILE A 194 -10.43 -4.07 -0.92
C ILE A 194 -11.05 -4.86 -2.08
N LEU A 195 -11.24 -6.16 -1.91
CA LEU A 195 -11.86 -7.03 -2.92
C LEU A 195 -13.39 -7.01 -2.89
N GLY A 196 -13.97 -6.27 -1.94
CA GLY A 196 -15.40 -6.07 -1.80
C GLY A 196 -16.01 -5.24 -2.93
N LYS A 197 -17.28 -4.96 -2.82
CA LYS A 197 -18.05 -4.19 -3.80
C LYS A 197 -18.67 -2.97 -3.16
N LEU A 198 -18.61 -1.83 -3.84
CA LEU A 198 -19.37 -0.64 -3.46
C LEU A 198 -20.88 -0.91 -3.73
N VAL A 199 -21.68 -0.84 -2.68
CA VAL A 199 -23.15 -0.99 -2.75
C VAL A 199 -23.78 0.17 -1.99
N GLY A 200 -24.43 1.07 -2.72
CA GLY A 200 -24.92 2.32 -2.12
C GLY A 200 -23.79 3.11 -1.50
N ASP A 201 -23.89 3.41 -0.22
CA ASP A 201 -22.98 4.27 0.54
C ASP A 201 -21.92 3.48 1.35
N SER A 202 -21.70 2.22 1.05
CA SER A 202 -20.77 1.36 1.81
C SER A 202 -20.10 0.30 0.94
N ILE A 203 -18.97 -0.23 1.43
CA ILE A 203 -18.34 -1.40 0.85
C ILE A 203 -18.91 -2.65 1.54
N VAL A 204 -19.48 -3.54 0.75
CA VAL A 204 -19.79 -4.92 1.16
C VAL A 204 -18.52 -5.74 0.97
N PRO A 205 -17.91 -6.26 2.04
CA PRO A 205 -16.68 -7.04 1.95
C PRO A 205 -16.88 -8.31 1.08
N ALA A 206 -15.81 -8.74 0.44
CA ALA A 206 -15.81 -10.01 -0.28
C ALA A 206 -16.10 -11.18 0.66
N SER A 207 -16.85 -12.16 0.18
CA SER A 207 -17.35 -13.27 1.00
C SER A 207 -16.33 -14.42 1.19
N MET A 208 -15.10 -14.25 0.73
CA MET A 208 -14.03 -15.24 0.92
C MET A 208 -13.53 -15.28 2.36
N SER A 209 -13.06 -16.45 2.79
CA SER A 209 -12.33 -16.60 4.05
C SER A 209 -10.84 -16.37 3.82
N VAL A 210 -10.21 -15.51 4.60
CA VAL A 210 -8.77 -15.25 4.55
C VAL A 210 -8.17 -15.59 5.90
N SER A 211 -7.08 -16.35 5.92
CA SER A 211 -6.31 -16.65 7.12
C SER A 211 -4.83 -16.49 6.84
N CYS A 212 -4.16 -15.75 7.70
CA CYS A 212 -2.76 -15.36 7.51
C CYS A 212 -1.88 -15.78 8.68
N THR A 213 -0.60 -16.03 8.39
CA THR A 213 0.48 -16.07 9.36
C THR A 213 1.53 -15.04 8.92
N CYS A 214 1.78 -14.04 9.74
CA CYS A 214 2.67 -12.93 9.40
C CYS A 214 3.97 -12.99 10.20
N THR A 215 5.08 -13.21 9.51
CA THR A 215 6.41 -13.35 10.11
C THR A 215 7.33 -12.20 9.69
N ARG A 216 8.33 -11.86 10.53
CA ARG A 216 9.41 -10.95 10.20
C ARG A 216 10.67 -11.73 9.90
N VAL A 217 11.31 -11.44 8.76
CA VAL A 217 12.53 -12.10 8.31
C VAL A 217 13.68 -11.13 8.10
N ASN A 218 14.91 -11.63 8.09
CA ASN A 218 16.12 -10.86 7.85
C ASN A 218 16.28 -10.49 6.37
N VAL A 219 15.32 -9.72 5.85
CA VAL A 219 15.31 -9.15 4.50
C VAL A 219 15.13 -7.64 4.65
N LEU A 220 15.93 -6.85 3.96
CA LEU A 220 15.89 -5.39 4.10
C LEU A 220 14.57 -4.80 3.61
N GLU A 221 14.19 -5.08 2.36
CA GLU A 221 12.99 -4.58 1.67
C GLU A 221 12.38 -5.65 0.78
N GLY A 222 11.07 -5.55 0.55
CA GLY A 222 10.28 -6.48 -0.23
C GLY A 222 9.69 -7.60 0.64
N HIS A 223 8.37 -7.77 0.56
CA HIS A 223 7.68 -8.87 1.23
C HIS A 223 7.55 -10.05 0.28
N THR A 224 7.78 -11.25 0.81
CA THR A 224 7.51 -12.50 0.11
C THR A 224 6.31 -13.17 0.77
N GLU A 225 5.38 -13.68 -0.03
CA GLU A 225 4.19 -14.35 0.47
C GLU A 225 4.02 -15.70 -0.20
N SER A 226 3.75 -16.74 0.61
CA SER A 226 3.32 -18.05 0.15
C SER A 226 1.80 -18.10 0.23
N VAL A 227 1.14 -18.22 -0.93
CA VAL A 227 -0.31 -18.10 -1.04
C VAL A 227 -0.92 -19.39 -1.55
N PHE A 228 -1.98 -19.84 -0.87
CA PHE A 228 -2.82 -20.96 -1.24
C PHE A 228 -4.24 -20.44 -1.41
N VAL A 229 -4.85 -20.74 -2.55
CA VAL A 229 -6.18 -20.24 -2.90
C VAL A 229 -7.08 -21.39 -3.29
N GLN A 230 -8.25 -21.46 -2.65
CA GLN A 230 -9.34 -22.31 -3.13
C GLN A 230 -10.28 -21.48 -4.00
N LEU A 231 -10.42 -21.88 -5.25
CA LEU A 231 -11.33 -21.23 -6.20
C LEU A 231 -12.75 -21.84 -6.11
N LYS A 232 -13.77 -21.02 -6.40
CA LYS A 232 -15.16 -21.50 -6.52
C LYS A 232 -15.37 -22.32 -7.79
N ARG A 233 -14.62 -22.02 -8.86
CA ARG A 233 -14.65 -22.71 -10.13
C ARG A 233 -13.26 -23.24 -10.48
N PRO A 234 -13.13 -24.43 -11.09
CA PRO A 234 -11.84 -24.93 -11.54
C PRO A 234 -11.20 -23.99 -12.56
N ALA A 235 -9.90 -23.87 -12.53
CA ALA A 235 -9.13 -23.07 -13.47
C ALA A 235 -7.91 -23.84 -13.96
N ARG A 236 -7.59 -23.72 -15.25
CA ARG A 236 -6.30 -24.20 -15.78
C ARG A 236 -5.21 -23.20 -15.43
N LEU A 237 -4.00 -23.67 -15.20
CA LEU A 237 -2.88 -22.78 -14.85
C LEU A 237 -2.62 -21.71 -15.94
N ASP A 238 -2.81 -22.04 -17.21
CA ASP A 238 -2.65 -21.09 -18.31
C ASP A 238 -3.72 -20.00 -18.30
N ASP A 239 -4.95 -20.32 -17.91
CA ASP A 239 -6.04 -19.34 -17.76
C ASP A 239 -5.74 -18.38 -16.60
N VAL A 240 -5.20 -18.89 -15.50
CA VAL A 240 -4.71 -18.08 -14.36
C VAL A 240 -3.61 -17.12 -14.79
N LYS A 241 -2.63 -17.62 -15.56
CA LYS A 241 -1.55 -16.76 -16.09
C LYS A 241 -2.08 -15.70 -17.04
N ALA A 242 -3.07 -16.03 -17.87
CA ALA A 242 -3.69 -15.09 -18.81
C ALA A 242 -4.35 -13.93 -18.07
N VAL A 243 -5.20 -14.21 -17.07
CA VAL A 243 -5.87 -13.15 -16.31
C VAL A 243 -4.89 -12.29 -15.50
N TRP A 244 -3.77 -12.84 -15.02
CA TRP A 244 -2.71 -12.07 -14.39
C TRP A 244 -1.97 -11.15 -15.37
N ARG A 245 -1.66 -11.62 -16.59
CA ARG A 245 -0.96 -10.81 -17.62
C ARG A 245 -1.79 -9.64 -18.11
N GLU A 246 -3.10 -9.83 -18.22
CA GLU A 246 -4.03 -8.81 -18.71
C GLU A 246 -4.43 -7.81 -17.63
N PHE A 247 -4.25 -8.17 -16.36
CA PHE A 247 -4.69 -7.35 -15.25
C PHE A 247 -3.94 -6.01 -15.17
N GLY A 248 -4.69 -4.90 -15.11
CA GLY A 248 -4.15 -3.55 -15.01
C GLY A 248 -3.76 -2.92 -16.35
N ALA A 249 -4.11 -3.53 -17.50
CA ALA A 249 -3.85 -2.95 -18.82
C ALA A 249 -4.53 -1.58 -19.00
N ASP A 250 -5.70 -1.38 -18.39
CA ASP A 250 -6.41 -0.11 -18.37
C ASP A 250 -5.62 0.97 -17.62
N LEU A 251 -5.04 0.64 -16.47
CA LEU A 251 -4.19 1.55 -15.69
C LEU A 251 -2.94 1.96 -16.48
N ALA A 252 -2.26 0.99 -17.10
CA ALA A 252 -1.10 1.25 -17.95
C ALA A 252 -1.44 2.19 -19.10
N GLY A 253 -2.63 2.05 -19.71
CA GLY A 253 -3.14 2.90 -20.77
C GLY A 253 -3.50 4.34 -20.36
N MET A 254 -3.61 4.65 -19.06
CA MET A 254 -3.99 5.98 -18.59
C MET A 254 -2.87 7.03 -18.69
N GLY A 255 -1.63 6.63 -18.90
CA GLY A 255 -0.48 7.52 -19.01
C GLY A 255 -0.12 8.22 -17.69
N LEU A 256 -0.36 7.56 -16.55
CA LEU A 256 0.02 8.07 -15.24
C LEU A 256 1.53 7.87 -15.01
N PRO A 257 2.26 8.91 -14.57
CA PRO A 257 3.73 8.83 -14.43
C PRO A 257 4.25 7.70 -13.55
N SER A 258 3.49 7.35 -12.49
CA SER A 258 3.87 6.30 -11.53
C SER A 258 3.28 4.92 -11.85
N ALA A 259 2.45 4.80 -12.89
CA ALA A 259 1.86 3.52 -13.26
C ALA A 259 2.92 2.57 -13.86
N PRO A 260 2.98 1.31 -13.42
CA PRO A 260 3.81 0.31 -14.08
C PRO A 260 3.17 -0.11 -15.41
N LYS A 261 3.95 -0.72 -16.28
CA LYS A 261 3.42 -1.35 -17.49
C LYS A 261 2.62 -2.61 -17.18
N HIS A 262 3.07 -3.34 -16.16
CA HIS A 262 2.42 -4.56 -15.69
C HIS A 262 2.25 -4.52 -14.16
N LEU A 263 1.03 -4.62 -13.68
CA LEU A 263 0.75 -4.73 -12.24
C LEU A 263 1.22 -6.06 -11.67
N ILE A 264 1.20 -7.11 -12.48
CA ILE A 264 1.63 -8.45 -12.11
C ILE A 264 2.62 -8.97 -13.16
N THR A 265 3.81 -9.35 -12.71
CA THR A 265 4.84 -9.96 -13.55
C THR A 265 4.99 -11.43 -13.19
N ILE A 266 4.95 -12.33 -14.19
CA ILE A 266 5.03 -13.78 -13.98
C ILE A 266 6.44 -14.27 -14.24
N ARG A 267 7.00 -15.08 -13.33
CA ARG A 267 8.26 -15.80 -13.48
C ARG A 267 7.99 -17.30 -13.66
N GLU A 268 8.50 -17.86 -14.74
CA GLU A 268 8.41 -19.30 -15.02
C GLU A 268 9.59 -20.09 -14.42
N ASP A 269 10.69 -19.43 -14.11
CA ASP A 269 11.84 -20.02 -13.47
C ASP A 269 11.44 -20.57 -12.07
N PRO A 270 11.69 -21.87 -11.78
CA PRO A 270 11.32 -22.48 -10.51
C PRO A 270 12.04 -21.90 -9.28
N TYR A 271 13.12 -21.15 -9.47
CA TYR A 271 13.84 -20.44 -8.42
C TYR A 271 13.36 -18.98 -8.21
N ARG A 272 12.33 -18.55 -8.94
CA ARG A 272 11.78 -17.20 -8.87
C ARG A 272 10.30 -17.21 -8.41
N PRO A 273 9.79 -16.14 -7.75
CA PRO A 273 10.51 -14.91 -7.44
C PRO A 273 11.45 -15.02 -6.25
N GLN A 274 12.50 -14.21 -6.27
CA GLN A 274 13.40 -13.99 -5.14
C GLN A 274 13.38 -12.51 -4.77
N VAL A 275 13.16 -12.18 -3.51
CA VAL A 275 12.97 -10.79 -3.07
C VAL A 275 14.10 -9.86 -3.50
N ARG A 276 15.36 -10.30 -3.43
CA ARG A 276 16.52 -9.50 -3.85
C ARG A 276 16.58 -9.22 -5.35
N LEU A 277 16.01 -10.11 -6.16
CA LEU A 277 16.07 -10.04 -7.63
C LEU A 277 14.79 -9.45 -8.25
N ASP A 278 13.66 -9.50 -7.51
CA ASP A 278 12.36 -9.22 -8.09
C ASP A 278 11.63 -8.04 -7.45
N ARG A 279 12.01 -7.62 -6.25
CA ARG A 279 11.28 -6.54 -5.53
C ARG A 279 11.26 -5.22 -6.29
N ASP A 280 12.26 -4.94 -7.12
CA ASP A 280 12.40 -3.69 -7.87
C ASP A 280 11.79 -3.75 -9.28
N GLU A 281 11.05 -4.81 -9.61
CA GLU A 281 10.36 -4.94 -10.91
C GLU A 281 9.46 -3.73 -11.16
N GLU A 282 9.53 -3.16 -12.38
CA GLU A 282 8.83 -1.92 -12.76
C GLU A 282 9.06 -0.77 -11.75
N GLY A 283 10.29 -0.67 -11.22
CA GLY A 283 10.63 0.30 -10.18
C GLY A 283 9.93 0.05 -8.84
N GLY A 284 9.61 -1.21 -8.53
CA GLY A 284 8.91 -1.65 -7.31
C GLY A 284 7.40 -1.42 -7.35
N MET A 285 6.84 -1.26 -8.55
CA MET A 285 5.41 -1.03 -8.75
C MET A 285 4.67 -2.25 -9.32
N SER A 286 5.38 -3.33 -9.66
CA SER A 286 4.81 -4.62 -10.06
C SER A 286 4.91 -5.64 -8.92
N THR A 287 3.87 -6.46 -8.76
CA THR A 287 3.92 -7.65 -7.92
C THR A 287 4.41 -8.82 -8.77
N VAL A 288 5.52 -9.43 -8.36
CA VAL A 288 6.10 -10.55 -9.11
C VAL A 288 5.58 -11.86 -8.55
N VAL A 289 5.00 -12.70 -9.42
CA VAL A 289 4.48 -14.02 -9.06
C VAL A 289 5.27 -15.13 -9.74
N GLY A 290 5.39 -16.26 -9.08
CA GLY A 290 5.99 -17.45 -9.67
C GLY A 290 5.61 -18.70 -8.87
N ARG A 291 6.15 -19.84 -9.26
CA ARG A 291 5.81 -21.10 -8.61
C ARG A 291 4.31 -21.42 -8.64
N LEU A 292 3.57 -20.90 -9.62
CA LEU A 292 2.16 -21.22 -9.80
C LEU A 292 2.00 -22.72 -10.11
N ARG A 293 1.16 -23.39 -9.35
CA ARG A 293 0.83 -24.81 -9.51
C ARG A 293 -0.50 -25.15 -8.84
N GLU A 294 -1.07 -26.26 -9.21
CA GLU A 294 -2.22 -26.83 -8.50
C GLU A 294 -1.86 -27.18 -7.05
N ASP A 295 -2.82 -27.04 -6.16
CA ASP A 295 -2.70 -27.50 -4.78
C ASP A 295 -3.65 -28.67 -4.52
N PRO A 296 -3.13 -29.88 -4.33
CA PRO A 296 -3.97 -31.07 -4.11
C PRO A 296 -4.65 -31.10 -2.74
N ALA A 297 -4.26 -30.21 -1.82
CA ALA A 297 -4.87 -30.15 -0.49
C ALA A 297 -6.18 -29.37 -0.44
N LEU A 298 -6.46 -28.57 -1.47
CA LEU A 298 -7.67 -27.76 -1.56
C LEU A 298 -8.47 -28.11 -2.82
N PRO A 299 -9.81 -28.26 -2.75
CA PRO A 299 -10.64 -28.38 -3.94
C PRO A 299 -10.47 -27.16 -4.86
N ASN A 300 -10.25 -27.38 -6.16
CA ASN A 300 -9.89 -26.32 -7.11
C ASN A 300 -8.72 -25.44 -6.61
N GLY A 301 -7.77 -26.05 -5.92
CA GLY A 301 -6.69 -25.37 -5.22
C GLY A 301 -5.58 -24.90 -6.14
N LEU A 302 -5.09 -23.70 -5.90
CA LEU A 302 -3.88 -23.14 -6.49
C LEU A 302 -2.92 -22.71 -5.39
N LYS A 303 -1.63 -22.75 -5.70
CA LYS A 303 -0.60 -22.15 -4.83
C LYS A 303 0.50 -21.51 -5.64
N TYR A 304 1.00 -20.40 -5.10
CA TYR A 304 2.06 -19.62 -5.73
C TYR A 304 2.87 -18.85 -4.69
N ILE A 305 3.99 -18.29 -5.13
CA ILE A 305 4.79 -17.35 -4.34
C ILE A 305 4.70 -15.99 -5.02
N LEU A 306 4.55 -14.94 -4.23
CA LEU A 306 4.67 -13.58 -4.71
C LEU A 306 5.76 -12.80 -3.97
N VAL A 307 6.26 -11.76 -4.63
CA VAL A 307 7.13 -10.72 -4.07
C VAL A 307 6.54 -9.37 -4.42
N SER A 308 6.35 -8.50 -3.44
CA SER A 308 5.93 -7.11 -3.65
C SER A 308 6.80 -6.13 -2.86
N HIS A 309 6.93 -4.90 -3.37
CA HIS A 309 7.74 -3.88 -2.71
C HIS A 309 6.92 -3.10 -1.69
N ASN A 310 7.17 -3.35 -0.42
CA ASN A 310 6.40 -2.82 0.71
C ASN A 310 6.51 -1.30 0.91
N THR A 311 7.63 -0.67 0.52
CA THR A 311 7.83 0.79 0.69
C THR A 311 7.51 1.59 -0.57
N ARG A 312 7.41 0.95 -1.75
CA ARG A 312 7.06 1.60 -3.02
C ARG A 312 5.58 1.42 -3.33
N MET A 313 5.17 0.35 -4.02
CA MET A 313 3.75 0.10 -4.27
C MET A 313 2.96 0.00 -2.95
N GLY A 314 3.54 -0.64 -1.94
CA GLY A 314 2.94 -0.81 -0.61
C GLY A 314 2.86 0.45 0.25
N ALA A 315 3.44 1.58 -0.17
CA ALA A 315 3.41 2.83 0.59
C ALA A 315 3.53 4.07 -0.31
N ALA A 316 4.72 4.68 -0.41
CA ALA A 316 4.90 6.03 -0.95
C ALA A 316 4.51 6.16 -2.43
N LYS A 317 5.02 5.30 -3.31
CA LYS A 317 4.69 5.37 -4.75
C LYS A 317 3.24 4.95 -5.03
N GLY A 318 2.70 4.00 -4.26
CA GLY A 318 1.29 3.65 -4.32
C GLY A 318 0.39 4.84 -4.00
N ALA A 319 0.72 5.62 -2.96
CA ALA A 319 0.00 6.84 -2.61
C ALA A 319 0.07 7.91 -3.72
N ILE A 320 1.25 8.07 -4.35
CA ILE A 320 1.40 8.97 -5.50
C ILE A 320 0.52 8.50 -6.67
N LEU A 321 0.54 7.22 -7.02
CA LEU A 321 -0.26 6.68 -8.10
C LEU A 321 -1.76 6.85 -7.85
N VAL A 322 -2.23 6.67 -6.61
CA VAL A 322 -3.61 6.96 -6.22
C VAL A 322 -3.95 8.43 -6.48
N SER A 323 -3.07 9.36 -6.09
CA SER A 323 -3.30 10.79 -6.31
C SER A 323 -3.32 11.16 -7.80
N GLU A 324 -2.40 10.61 -8.60
CA GLU A 324 -2.35 10.80 -10.06
C GLU A 324 -3.66 10.30 -10.71
N TYR A 325 -4.16 9.15 -10.29
CA TYR A 325 -5.43 8.63 -10.76
C TYR A 325 -6.60 9.57 -10.42
N LEU A 326 -6.71 9.99 -9.16
CA LEU A 326 -7.79 10.86 -8.71
C LEU A 326 -7.76 12.26 -9.37
N ILE A 327 -6.55 12.78 -9.66
CA ILE A 327 -6.37 14.01 -10.46
C ILE A 327 -6.85 13.78 -11.90
N LYS A 328 -6.42 12.67 -12.52
CA LYS A 328 -6.82 12.33 -13.90
C LYS A 328 -8.34 12.19 -14.04
N LYS A 329 -9.01 11.70 -13.00
CA LYS A 329 -10.48 11.55 -12.95
C LYS A 329 -11.22 12.83 -12.51
N GLY A 330 -10.51 13.91 -12.19
CA GLY A 330 -11.10 15.17 -11.76
C GLY A 330 -11.67 15.17 -10.33
N THR A 331 -11.39 14.13 -9.53
CA THR A 331 -11.78 14.06 -8.11
C THR A 331 -10.93 15.01 -7.25
N ILE A 332 -9.68 15.21 -7.65
CA ILE A 332 -8.75 16.21 -7.11
C ILE A 332 -8.56 17.26 -8.20
N ALA A 333 -8.88 18.52 -7.86
CA ALA A 333 -8.81 19.66 -8.79
C ALA A 333 -7.38 20.19 -8.94
#